data_e4cfec7395af879a61082727475319c4
#
_entry.id   e4cfec7395af879a61082727475319c4
#
_cell.length_a   1.000
_cell.length_b   1.000
_cell.length_c   1.000
_cell.angle_alpha   90.00
_cell.angle_beta   90.00
_cell.angle_gamma   90.00
#
_symmetry.space_group_name_H-M   'P 1'
#
loop_
_entity.id
_entity.type
_entity.pdbx_description
1 polymer ?
#
loop_
_entity_poly.entity_id
_entity_poly.type
_entity_poly.pdbx_seq_one_letter_code
_entity_poly.pdbx_strand_id
1 'polypeptide(L)'
;MNLKRWIQDKIGIGENRDKLALLEKRIAALATLEQWALPEVLPIPQPLVERAWSDTLSTLDLPEAWGTSPKAIHRSDPMFRYPFQVHGGDALKVLSEYYGTGAEAACRLQTVAPKVERILDFGGGYGRVGRFLSAAFPSAKRLVSDPKPSAVDFQIKHFGALSDDQQPVDLIFAGSVFTHLPEAEFNSTLHSLLGRLTRTGILVLTLHEFQSQRFAFHPYTEESALRELEDVLSEDIYGSVYCSESFWREALSAVDGSWTYDILPERFGGTQPYLVVKAG
;
A
#
# COMPACT_ATOMS: atom_id res chain seq x y z
N MET A 1 -8.30 30.94 28.72
CA MET A 1 -7.51 29.67 28.75
C MET A 1 -7.96 28.90 29.98
N ASN A 2 -8.46 27.66 29.80
CA ASN A 2 -8.99 26.87 30.91
C ASN A 2 -7.84 26.25 31.70
N LEU A 3 -7.60 26.69 32.95
CA LEU A 3 -6.52 26.29 33.84
C LEU A 3 -6.45 24.75 34.01
N LYS A 4 -7.63 24.09 34.02
CA LYS A 4 -7.73 22.64 34.15
C LYS A 4 -7.13 21.92 32.93
N ARG A 5 -7.36 22.44 31.73
CA ARG A 5 -6.79 21.90 30.47
C ARG A 5 -5.28 22.17 30.40
N TRP A 6 -4.83 23.34 30.80
CA TRP A 6 -3.41 23.69 30.86
C TRP A 6 -2.62 22.78 31.84
N ILE A 7 -3.20 22.46 33.03
CA ILE A 7 -2.59 21.53 34.00
C ILE A 7 -2.54 20.11 33.42
N GLN A 8 -3.62 19.64 32.77
CA GLN A 8 -3.68 18.33 32.14
C GLN A 8 -2.61 18.16 31.04
N ASP A 9 -2.43 19.18 30.21
CA ASP A 9 -1.41 19.19 29.15
C ASP A 9 0.02 19.23 29.72
N LYS A 10 0.25 19.97 30.84
CA LYS A 10 1.58 20.11 31.47
C LYS A 10 2.06 18.84 32.20
N ILE A 11 1.16 18.05 32.76
CA ILE A 11 1.49 16.79 33.47
C ILE A 11 1.24 15.54 32.61
N GLY A 12 0.99 15.70 31.31
CA GLY A 12 0.86 14.58 30.36
C GLY A 12 -0.39 13.68 30.57
N ILE A 13 -1.34 14.09 31.45
CA ILE A 13 -2.54 13.28 31.73
C ILE A 13 -3.44 13.20 30.50
N GLY A 14 -3.52 14.26 29.70
CA GLY A 14 -4.30 14.29 28.46
C GLY A 14 -3.74 13.28 27.45
N GLU A 15 -2.44 13.33 27.21
CA GLU A 15 -1.74 12.43 26.30
C GLU A 15 -1.83 10.95 26.73
N ASN A 16 -1.69 10.68 28.03
CA ASN A 16 -1.83 9.31 28.57
C ASN A 16 -3.28 8.83 28.48
N ARG A 17 -4.28 9.70 28.62
CA ARG A 17 -5.69 9.31 28.50
C ARG A 17 -6.05 8.96 27.06
N ASP A 18 -5.54 9.71 26.09
CA ASP A 18 -5.75 9.44 24.67
C ASP A 18 -5.02 8.14 24.24
N LYS A 19 -3.81 7.94 24.74
CA LYS A 19 -3.07 6.66 24.57
C LYS A 19 -3.82 5.48 25.18
N LEU A 20 -4.39 5.64 26.38
CA LEU A 20 -5.17 4.58 27.04
C LEU A 20 -6.44 4.26 26.24
N ALA A 21 -7.18 5.27 25.80
CA ALA A 21 -8.38 5.06 24.97
C ALA A 21 -8.05 4.38 23.62
N LEU A 22 -6.90 4.72 23.02
CA LEU A 22 -6.42 4.03 21.82
C LEU A 22 -6.06 2.57 22.09
N LEU A 23 -5.37 2.29 23.21
CA LEU A 23 -5.05 0.91 23.62
C LEU A 23 -6.30 0.08 23.88
N GLU A 24 -7.31 0.61 24.57
CA GLU A 24 -8.58 -0.07 24.80
C GLU A 24 -9.28 -0.44 23.47
N LYS A 25 -9.31 0.49 22.50
CA LYS A 25 -9.83 0.22 21.15
C LYS A 25 -9.03 -0.86 20.43
N ARG A 26 -7.71 -0.83 20.54
CA ARG A 26 -6.83 -1.85 19.93
C ARG A 26 -7.05 -3.22 20.53
N ILE A 27 -7.18 -3.32 21.85
CA ILE A 27 -7.46 -4.59 22.55
C ILE A 27 -8.82 -5.15 22.11
N ALA A 28 -9.86 -4.32 22.05
CA ALA A 28 -11.17 -4.74 21.57
C ALA A 28 -11.14 -5.24 20.12
N ALA A 29 -10.42 -4.53 19.25
CA ALA A 29 -10.26 -4.92 17.84
C ALA A 29 -9.45 -6.23 17.70
N LEU A 30 -8.38 -6.40 18.50
CA LEU A 30 -7.60 -7.64 18.51
C LEU A 30 -8.44 -8.84 18.93
N ALA A 31 -9.22 -8.71 20.00
CA ALA A 31 -10.14 -9.76 20.44
C ALA A 31 -11.14 -10.16 19.36
N THR A 32 -11.64 -9.20 18.59
CA THR A 32 -12.51 -9.47 17.44
C THR A 32 -11.76 -10.19 16.32
N LEU A 33 -10.52 -9.76 16.02
CA LEU A 33 -9.69 -10.41 15.00
C LEU A 33 -9.29 -11.83 15.37
N GLU A 34 -9.04 -12.13 16.65
CA GLU A 34 -8.75 -13.49 17.11
C GLU A 34 -9.89 -14.46 16.82
N GLN A 35 -11.14 -14.01 16.92
CA GLN A 35 -12.30 -14.80 16.52
C GLN A 35 -12.33 -15.09 15.02
N TRP A 36 -11.79 -14.18 14.20
CA TRP A 36 -11.79 -14.29 12.74
C TRP A 36 -10.50 -14.89 12.18
N ALA A 37 -9.41 -14.89 12.95
CA ALA A 37 -8.05 -15.17 12.46
C ALA A 37 -7.71 -16.65 12.28
N LEU A 38 -8.63 -17.57 12.57
CA LEU A 38 -8.34 -19.01 12.46
C LEU A 38 -8.09 -19.50 11.03
N PRO A 39 -8.91 -19.18 10.00
CA PRO A 39 -8.61 -19.53 8.60
C PRO A 39 -7.68 -18.50 7.93
N GLU A 40 -7.03 -18.92 6.84
CA GLU A 40 -6.17 -18.07 6.01
C GLU A 40 -6.91 -16.81 5.51
N VAL A 41 -8.15 -16.98 5.05
CA VAL A 41 -9.05 -15.89 4.68
C VAL A 41 -9.87 -15.49 5.90
N LEU A 42 -9.90 -14.18 6.21
CA LEU A 42 -10.71 -13.65 7.31
C LEU A 42 -12.19 -13.96 7.10
N PRO A 43 -12.89 -14.54 8.10
CA PRO A 43 -14.31 -14.87 8.00
C PRO A 43 -15.19 -13.62 8.27
N ILE A 44 -14.93 -12.55 7.50
CA ILE A 44 -15.71 -11.31 7.62
C ILE A 44 -17.16 -11.58 7.16
N PRO A 45 -18.18 -11.10 7.90
CA PRO A 45 -19.57 -11.30 7.53
C PRO A 45 -19.86 -10.83 6.10
N GLN A 46 -20.39 -11.75 5.26
CA GLN A 46 -20.66 -11.50 3.85
C GLN A 46 -21.45 -10.20 3.56
N PRO A 47 -22.49 -9.84 4.34
CA PRO A 47 -23.21 -8.59 4.12
C PRO A 47 -22.35 -7.32 4.24
N LEU A 48 -21.34 -7.33 5.12
CA LEU A 48 -20.39 -6.20 5.25
C LEU A 48 -19.47 -6.12 4.03
N VAL A 49 -18.98 -7.27 3.58
CA VAL A 49 -18.12 -7.37 2.39
C VAL A 49 -18.87 -6.86 1.15
N GLU A 50 -20.09 -7.35 0.92
CA GLU A 50 -20.90 -6.95 -0.25
C GLU A 50 -21.28 -5.47 -0.20
N ARG A 51 -21.60 -4.95 0.97
CA ARG A 51 -21.91 -3.52 1.14
C ARG A 51 -20.69 -2.66 0.82
N ALA A 52 -19.54 -2.91 1.46
CA ALA A 52 -18.32 -2.15 1.20
C ALA A 52 -17.89 -2.22 -0.27
N TRP A 53 -18.07 -3.39 -0.88
CA TRP A 53 -17.78 -3.62 -2.30
C TRP A 53 -18.70 -2.80 -3.21
N SER A 54 -20.01 -2.87 -2.98
CA SER A 54 -21.01 -2.09 -3.73
C SER A 54 -20.78 -0.58 -3.59
N ASP A 55 -20.49 -0.12 -2.36
CA ASP A 55 -20.18 1.29 -2.09
C ASP A 55 -18.91 1.72 -2.84
N THR A 56 -17.87 0.88 -2.90
CA THR A 56 -16.64 1.14 -3.67
C THR A 56 -16.92 1.28 -5.16
N LEU A 57 -17.64 0.32 -5.76
CA LEU A 57 -17.96 0.34 -7.20
C LEU A 57 -18.77 1.59 -7.55
N SER A 58 -19.77 1.92 -6.73
CA SER A 58 -20.65 3.08 -6.97
C SER A 58 -19.89 4.40 -6.79
N THR A 59 -19.07 4.52 -5.74
CA THR A 59 -18.34 5.77 -5.43
C THR A 59 -17.33 6.12 -6.52
N LEU A 60 -16.68 5.10 -7.09
CA LEU A 60 -15.65 5.28 -8.12
C LEU A 60 -16.22 5.15 -9.55
N ASP A 61 -17.54 4.99 -9.71
CA ASP A 61 -18.23 4.78 -11.01
C ASP A 61 -17.56 3.68 -11.85
N LEU A 62 -17.27 2.53 -11.19
CA LEU A 62 -16.56 1.44 -11.84
C LEU A 62 -17.51 0.58 -12.71
N PRO A 63 -17.02 0.06 -13.84
CA PRO A 63 -17.79 -0.88 -14.65
C PRO A 63 -18.23 -2.12 -13.86
N GLU A 64 -19.40 -2.66 -14.15
CA GLU A 64 -19.96 -3.86 -13.50
C GLU A 64 -18.97 -5.05 -13.52
N ALA A 65 -18.18 -5.17 -14.58
CA ALA A 65 -17.14 -6.21 -14.70
C ALA A 65 -16.16 -6.24 -13.54
N TRP A 66 -15.91 -5.11 -12.86
CA TRP A 66 -15.07 -5.03 -11.67
C TRP A 66 -15.70 -5.72 -10.46
N GLY A 67 -17.02 -5.91 -10.48
CA GLY A 67 -17.76 -6.63 -9.42
C GLY A 67 -17.30 -8.08 -9.22
N THR A 68 -16.67 -8.69 -10.23
CA THR A 68 -16.15 -10.06 -10.19
C THR A 68 -14.78 -10.18 -9.56
N SER A 69 -14.10 -9.07 -9.25
CA SER A 69 -12.77 -9.10 -8.62
C SER A 69 -12.82 -9.79 -7.24
N PRO A 70 -11.76 -10.50 -6.85
CA PRO A 70 -11.73 -11.27 -5.61
C PRO A 70 -11.85 -10.39 -4.36
N LYS A 71 -12.68 -10.83 -3.39
CA LYS A 71 -12.96 -10.11 -2.14
C LYS A 71 -12.20 -10.64 -0.92
N ALA A 72 -11.48 -11.76 -1.07
CA ALA A 72 -10.78 -12.41 0.04
C ALA A 72 -9.71 -11.48 0.67
N ILE A 73 -9.64 -11.45 2.00
CA ILE A 73 -8.62 -10.71 2.76
C ILE A 73 -7.86 -11.72 3.61
N HIS A 74 -6.53 -11.68 3.54
CA HIS A 74 -5.68 -12.57 4.34
C HIS A 74 -5.68 -12.14 5.81
N ARG A 75 -5.69 -13.12 6.74
CA ARG A 75 -5.68 -12.85 8.18
C ARG A 75 -4.48 -12.02 8.68
N SER A 76 -3.34 -12.08 7.99
CA SER A 76 -2.12 -11.34 8.33
C SER A 76 -1.92 -10.09 7.46
N ASP A 77 -2.93 -9.64 6.70
CA ASP A 77 -2.79 -8.44 5.86
C ASP A 77 -2.67 -7.18 6.75
N PRO A 78 -1.50 -6.53 6.80
CA PRO A 78 -1.29 -5.35 7.62
C PRO A 78 -2.14 -4.16 7.15
N MET A 79 -2.43 -4.07 5.84
CA MET A 79 -3.24 -2.99 5.27
C MET A 79 -4.71 -3.07 5.66
N PHE A 80 -5.17 -4.22 6.14
CA PHE A 80 -6.48 -4.40 6.76
C PHE A 80 -6.40 -4.34 8.29
N ARG A 81 -5.45 -5.08 8.89
CA ARG A 81 -5.38 -5.25 10.35
C ARG A 81 -5.09 -3.94 11.07
N TYR A 82 -4.12 -3.16 10.60
CA TYR A 82 -3.76 -1.91 11.25
C TYR A 82 -4.92 -0.89 11.22
N PRO A 83 -5.55 -0.56 10.08
CA PRO A 83 -6.74 0.29 10.08
C PRO A 83 -7.88 -0.26 10.95
N PHE A 84 -8.08 -1.59 10.97
CA PHE A 84 -9.10 -2.22 11.80
C PHE A 84 -8.90 -1.94 13.30
N GLN A 85 -7.65 -2.01 13.77
CA GLN A 85 -7.31 -1.66 15.15
C GLN A 85 -7.49 -0.16 15.42
N VAL A 86 -7.00 0.70 14.52
CA VAL A 86 -7.10 2.16 14.65
C VAL A 86 -8.56 2.64 14.69
N HIS A 87 -9.42 2.04 13.87
CA HIS A 87 -10.86 2.36 13.83
C HIS A 87 -11.69 1.60 14.86
N GLY A 88 -11.05 0.92 15.83
CA GLY A 88 -11.76 0.25 16.93
C GLY A 88 -12.65 -0.90 16.50
N GLY A 89 -12.29 -1.61 15.43
CA GLY A 89 -13.01 -2.77 14.93
C GLY A 89 -14.17 -2.45 13.98
N ASP A 90 -14.27 -1.22 13.47
CA ASP A 90 -15.28 -0.86 12.45
C ASP A 90 -14.93 -1.51 11.10
N ALA A 91 -15.41 -2.75 10.93
CA ALA A 91 -15.12 -3.55 9.74
C ALA A 91 -15.65 -2.92 8.45
N LEU A 92 -16.83 -2.29 8.47
CA LEU A 92 -17.39 -1.69 7.25
C LEU A 92 -16.55 -0.53 6.75
N LYS A 93 -16.14 0.36 7.67
CA LYS A 93 -15.27 1.48 7.35
C LYS A 93 -13.94 1.01 6.76
N VAL A 94 -13.29 0.05 7.43
CA VAL A 94 -11.99 -0.47 6.99
C VAL A 94 -12.08 -1.19 5.66
N LEU A 95 -13.14 -1.98 5.41
CA LEU A 95 -13.37 -2.62 4.12
C LEU A 95 -13.55 -1.60 3.01
N SER A 96 -14.33 -0.54 3.25
CA SER A 96 -14.54 0.53 2.26
C SER A 96 -13.25 1.25 1.93
N GLU A 97 -12.43 1.59 2.92
CA GLU A 97 -11.11 2.20 2.72
C GLU A 97 -10.15 1.24 2.00
N TYR A 98 -10.14 -0.04 2.38
CA TYR A 98 -9.27 -1.06 1.82
C TYR A 98 -9.58 -1.32 0.33
N TYR A 99 -10.85 -1.56 0.00
CA TYR A 99 -11.26 -1.78 -1.39
C TYR A 99 -11.18 -0.50 -2.21
N GLY A 100 -11.60 0.64 -1.65
CA GLY A 100 -11.53 1.94 -2.31
C GLY A 100 -10.12 2.30 -2.75
N THR A 101 -9.15 2.20 -1.83
CA THR A 101 -7.74 2.46 -2.15
C THR A 101 -7.21 1.54 -3.26
N GLY A 102 -7.54 0.24 -3.20
CA GLY A 102 -7.08 -0.72 -4.20
C GLY A 102 -7.70 -0.49 -5.57
N ALA A 103 -9.00 -0.23 -5.62
CA ALA A 103 -9.72 0.02 -6.86
C ALA A 103 -9.30 1.34 -7.51
N GLU A 104 -9.16 2.41 -6.73
CA GLU A 104 -8.69 3.71 -7.21
C GLU A 104 -7.29 3.58 -7.84
N ALA A 105 -6.37 2.91 -7.16
CA ALA A 105 -5.03 2.69 -7.70
C ALA A 105 -5.07 1.94 -9.04
N ALA A 106 -5.85 0.87 -9.14
CA ALA A 106 -5.98 0.12 -10.40
C ALA A 106 -6.57 0.97 -11.53
N CYS A 107 -7.53 1.87 -11.23
CA CYS A 107 -8.06 2.85 -12.20
C CYS A 107 -6.96 3.80 -12.68
N ARG A 108 -6.13 4.32 -11.75
CA ARG A 108 -5.02 5.21 -12.12
C ARG A 108 -4.01 4.52 -13.01
N LEU A 109 -3.65 3.28 -12.66
CA LEU A 109 -2.75 2.47 -13.49
C LEU A 109 -3.32 2.26 -14.89
N GLN A 110 -4.60 1.96 -15.04
CA GLN A 110 -5.26 1.80 -16.33
C GLN A 110 -5.28 3.11 -17.15
N THR A 111 -5.45 4.26 -16.47
CA THR A 111 -5.42 5.57 -17.11
C THR A 111 -4.03 5.92 -17.64
N VAL A 112 -2.97 5.64 -16.86
CA VAL A 112 -1.58 5.97 -17.22
C VAL A 112 -1.01 5.02 -18.28
N ALA A 113 -1.43 3.75 -18.23
CA ALA A 113 -0.92 2.68 -19.08
C ALA A 113 -2.08 1.79 -19.60
N PRO A 114 -2.90 2.30 -20.54
CA PRO A 114 -4.12 1.59 -20.97
C PRO A 114 -3.85 0.31 -21.77
N LYS A 115 -2.64 0.11 -22.25
CA LYS A 115 -2.25 -1.04 -23.07
C LYS A 115 -0.97 -1.65 -22.49
N VAL A 116 -1.13 -2.72 -21.73
CA VAL A 116 -0.04 -3.50 -21.16
C VAL A 116 -0.27 -4.98 -21.40
N GLU A 117 0.80 -5.71 -21.70
CA GLU A 117 0.77 -7.17 -21.82
C GLU A 117 1.28 -7.83 -20.53
N ARG A 118 2.15 -7.14 -19.79
CA ARG A 118 2.76 -7.63 -18.55
C ARG A 118 2.80 -6.52 -17.50
N ILE A 119 2.19 -6.77 -16.36
CA ILE A 119 2.20 -5.86 -15.20
C ILE A 119 2.81 -6.56 -13.99
N LEU A 120 3.68 -5.86 -13.28
CA LEU A 120 4.25 -6.27 -12.01
C LEU A 120 3.71 -5.41 -10.87
N ASP A 121 3.03 -6.05 -9.91
CA ASP A 121 2.69 -5.48 -8.60
C ASP A 121 3.88 -5.74 -7.65
N PHE A 122 4.78 -4.78 -7.55
CA PHE A 122 6.01 -4.89 -6.76
C PHE A 122 5.78 -4.41 -5.33
N GLY A 123 6.05 -5.27 -4.35
CA GLY A 123 5.66 -5.05 -2.96
C GLY A 123 4.14 -5.12 -2.80
N GLY A 124 3.49 -6.01 -3.58
CA GLY A 124 2.03 -6.09 -3.71
C GLY A 124 1.29 -6.55 -2.45
N GLY A 125 2.03 -6.98 -1.40
CA GLY A 125 1.46 -7.48 -0.17
C GLY A 125 0.40 -8.57 -0.41
N TYR A 126 -0.64 -8.57 0.40
CA TYR A 126 -1.78 -9.51 0.23
C TYR A 126 -2.79 -9.05 -0.84
N GLY A 127 -2.39 -8.17 -1.75
CA GLY A 127 -3.13 -7.83 -2.96
C GLY A 127 -4.27 -6.83 -2.75
N ARG A 128 -4.06 -5.79 -1.94
CA ARG A 128 -5.02 -4.68 -1.84
C ARG A 128 -5.30 -4.07 -3.21
N VAL A 129 -4.26 -3.88 -4.05
CA VAL A 129 -4.38 -3.42 -5.44
C VAL A 129 -4.48 -4.61 -6.40
N GLY A 130 -3.66 -5.65 -6.22
CA GLY A 130 -3.55 -6.82 -7.08
C GLY A 130 -4.88 -7.48 -7.45
N ARG A 131 -5.87 -7.48 -6.52
CA ARG A 131 -7.21 -8.03 -6.75
C ARG A 131 -7.99 -7.34 -7.87
N PHE A 132 -7.72 -6.05 -8.14
CA PHE A 132 -8.40 -5.27 -9.15
C PHE A 132 -7.68 -5.29 -10.51
N LEU A 133 -6.42 -5.72 -10.54
CA LEU A 133 -5.63 -5.72 -11.78
C LEU A 133 -6.22 -6.65 -12.85
N SER A 134 -6.98 -7.70 -12.46
CA SER A 134 -7.66 -8.57 -13.43
C SER A 134 -8.78 -7.85 -14.18
N ALA A 135 -9.47 -6.96 -13.50
CA ALA A 135 -10.54 -6.18 -14.11
C ALA A 135 -9.99 -4.99 -14.90
N ALA A 136 -8.96 -4.31 -14.35
CA ALA A 136 -8.31 -3.18 -15.02
C ALA A 136 -7.53 -3.61 -16.28
N PHE A 137 -6.91 -4.79 -16.27
CA PHE A 137 -6.04 -5.30 -17.33
C PHE A 137 -6.37 -6.76 -17.67
N PRO A 138 -7.55 -7.02 -18.26
CA PRO A 138 -8.07 -8.38 -18.43
C PRO A 138 -7.19 -9.27 -19.34
N SER A 139 -6.45 -8.67 -20.25
CA SER A 139 -5.56 -9.38 -21.18
C SER A 139 -4.10 -9.45 -20.72
N ALA A 140 -3.74 -8.76 -19.63
CA ALA A 140 -2.35 -8.72 -19.18
C ALA A 140 -1.97 -9.93 -18.31
N LYS A 141 -0.72 -10.34 -18.45
CA LYS A 141 -0.06 -11.23 -17.50
C LYS A 141 0.24 -10.44 -16.23
N ARG A 142 -0.39 -10.80 -15.13
CA ARG A 142 -0.27 -10.12 -13.83
C ARG A 142 0.73 -10.85 -12.96
N LEU A 143 1.81 -10.18 -12.65
CA LEU A 143 2.92 -10.66 -11.84
C LEU A 143 2.87 -10.00 -10.46
N VAL A 144 3.29 -10.71 -9.45
CA VAL A 144 3.45 -10.18 -8.09
C VAL A 144 4.83 -10.54 -7.55
N SER A 145 5.44 -9.58 -6.87
CA SER A 145 6.65 -9.75 -6.08
C SER A 145 6.46 -9.09 -4.72
N ASP A 146 6.85 -9.80 -3.67
CA ASP A 146 6.80 -9.30 -2.29
C ASP A 146 7.85 -10.05 -1.46
N PRO A 147 8.56 -9.40 -0.51
CA PRO A 147 9.50 -10.08 0.37
C PRO A 147 8.82 -11.15 1.25
N LYS A 148 7.49 -11.09 1.43
CA LYS A 148 6.71 -12.06 2.18
C LYS A 148 6.15 -13.16 1.26
N PRO A 149 6.71 -14.39 1.26
CA PRO A 149 6.26 -15.46 0.37
C PRO A 149 4.77 -15.78 0.52
N SER A 150 4.23 -15.75 1.75
CA SER A 150 2.81 -15.99 2.01
C SER A 150 1.88 -14.96 1.35
N ALA A 151 2.35 -13.75 1.11
CA ALA A 151 1.59 -12.72 0.39
C ALA A 151 1.53 -13.04 -1.11
N VAL A 152 2.66 -13.46 -1.69
CA VAL A 152 2.73 -13.92 -3.09
C VAL A 152 1.83 -15.13 -3.29
N ASP A 153 1.95 -16.17 -2.43
CA ASP A 153 1.16 -17.39 -2.50
C ASP A 153 -0.35 -17.10 -2.40
N PHE A 154 -0.73 -16.16 -1.54
CA PHE A 154 -2.11 -15.74 -1.39
C PHE A 154 -2.67 -15.11 -2.67
N GLN A 155 -1.93 -14.21 -3.30
CA GLN A 155 -2.35 -13.59 -4.56
C GLN A 155 -2.41 -14.60 -5.72
N ILE A 156 -1.47 -15.54 -5.78
CA ILE A 156 -1.50 -16.64 -6.78
C ILE A 156 -2.76 -17.47 -6.58
N LYS A 157 -3.01 -17.92 -5.36
CA LYS A 157 -4.11 -18.82 -5.03
C LYS A 157 -5.49 -18.18 -5.20
N HIS A 158 -5.64 -16.95 -4.76
CA HIS A 158 -6.95 -16.30 -4.66
C HIS A 158 -7.25 -15.29 -5.77
N PHE A 159 -6.22 -14.74 -6.43
CA PHE A 159 -6.40 -13.68 -7.43
C PHE A 159 -5.91 -14.09 -8.83
N GLY A 160 -5.32 -15.29 -8.96
CA GLY A 160 -4.80 -15.78 -10.23
C GLY A 160 -3.61 -14.95 -10.74
N ALA A 161 -2.87 -14.31 -9.83
CA ALA A 161 -1.58 -13.70 -10.15
C ALA A 161 -0.55 -14.78 -10.45
N LEU A 162 0.58 -14.39 -11.01
CA LEU A 162 1.74 -15.24 -11.21
C LEU A 162 2.91 -14.70 -10.39
N SER A 163 3.77 -15.58 -9.93
CA SER A 163 5.03 -15.15 -9.34
C SER A 163 5.87 -14.40 -10.37
N ASP A 164 6.59 -13.39 -9.93
CA ASP A 164 7.49 -12.64 -10.78
C ASP A 164 8.56 -13.56 -11.42
N ASP A 165 8.65 -13.53 -12.73
CA ASP A 165 9.57 -14.34 -13.54
C ASP A 165 10.82 -13.57 -13.99
N GLN A 166 11.04 -12.37 -13.46
CA GLN A 166 12.17 -11.50 -13.75
C GLN A 166 12.32 -11.06 -15.22
N GLN A 167 11.32 -11.32 -16.06
CA GLN A 167 11.33 -10.86 -17.46
C GLN A 167 10.89 -9.39 -17.56
N PRO A 168 11.24 -8.68 -18.65
CA PRO A 168 10.78 -7.31 -18.87
C PRO A 168 9.26 -7.17 -18.80
N VAL A 169 8.79 -6.03 -18.29
CA VAL A 169 7.37 -5.71 -18.09
C VAL A 169 7.02 -4.32 -18.64
N ASP A 170 5.76 -4.14 -19.00
CA ASP A 170 5.27 -2.88 -19.56
C ASP A 170 4.83 -1.90 -18.48
N LEU A 171 4.42 -2.42 -17.33
CA LEU A 171 3.99 -1.61 -16.21
C LEU A 171 4.49 -2.24 -14.91
N ILE A 172 5.12 -1.43 -14.08
CA ILE A 172 5.42 -1.77 -12.68
C ILE A 172 4.63 -0.81 -11.79
N PHE A 173 3.94 -1.36 -10.80
CA PHE A 173 3.38 -0.61 -9.71
C PHE A 173 4.12 -0.92 -8.42
N ALA A 174 4.58 0.12 -7.71
CA ALA A 174 5.25 0.02 -6.42
C ALA A 174 4.58 0.97 -5.40
N GLY A 175 3.40 0.56 -4.91
CA GLY A 175 2.59 1.35 -3.98
C GLY A 175 3.09 1.23 -2.54
N SER A 176 3.44 2.34 -1.91
CA SER A 176 3.99 2.42 -0.54
C SER A 176 5.31 1.65 -0.31
N VAL A 177 6.04 1.27 -1.36
CA VAL A 177 7.33 0.58 -1.19
C VAL A 177 8.43 1.59 -0.87
N PHE A 178 8.58 2.59 -1.72
CA PHE A 178 9.64 3.60 -1.59
C PHE A 178 9.47 4.53 -0.39
N THR A 179 8.32 4.50 0.25
CA THR A 179 8.06 5.20 1.52
C THR A 179 8.69 4.52 2.74
N HIS A 180 9.36 3.36 2.53
CA HIS A 180 9.89 2.53 3.61
C HIS A 180 11.35 2.11 3.44
N LEU A 181 11.96 2.35 2.29
CA LEU A 181 13.30 1.87 1.97
C LEU A 181 14.38 2.85 2.42
N PRO A 182 15.41 2.43 3.18
CA PRO A 182 16.62 3.24 3.41
C PRO A 182 17.27 3.69 2.09
N GLU A 183 18.14 4.70 2.13
CA GLU A 183 18.65 5.34 0.90
C GLU A 183 19.35 4.38 -0.07
N ALA A 184 20.13 3.44 0.44
CA ALA A 184 20.84 2.47 -0.40
C ALA A 184 19.86 1.52 -1.12
N GLU A 185 18.88 0.99 -0.39
CA GLU A 185 17.83 0.11 -0.90
C GLU A 185 16.87 0.86 -1.82
N PHE A 186 16.56 2.13 -1.52
CA PHE A 186 15.78 3.00 -2.40
C PHE A 186 16.43 3.11 -3.77
N ASN A 187 17.72 3.48 -3.82
CA ASN A 187 18.45 3.66 -5.07
C ASN A 187 18.62 2.33 -5.82
N SER A 188 18.99 1.24 -5.14
CA SER A 188 19.17 -0.06 -5.79
C SER A 188 17.86 -0.63 -6.32
N THR A 189 16.74 -0.45 -5.59
CA THR A 189 15.41 -0.87 -6.03
C THR A 189 14.97 -0.06 -7.24
N LEU A 190 15.14 1.27 -7.22
CA LEU A 190 14.80 2.13 -8.36
C LEU A 190 15.56 1.71 -9.61
N HIS A 191 16.87 1.51 -9.49
CA HIS A 191 17.71 1.03 -10.60
C HIS A 191 17.23 -0.32 -11.14
N SER A 192 16.97 -1.27 -10.26
CA SER A 192 16.50 -2.61 -10.62
C SER A 192 15.15 -2.56 -11.36
N LEU A 193 14.16 -1.79 -10.85
CA LEU A 193 12.84 -1.71 -11.45
C LEU A 193 12.86 -1.01 -12.81
N LEU A 194 13.61 0.07 -12.95
CA LEU A 194 13.74 0.76 -14.25
C LEU A 194 14.45 -0.11 -15.29
N GLY A 195 15.46 -0.90 -14.88
CA GLY A 195 16.13 -1.88 -15.74
C GLY A 195 15.24 -3.04 -16.21
N ARG A 196 14.09 -3.22 -15.57
CA ARG A 196 13.09 -4.25 -15.91
C ARG A 196 12.01 -3.78 -16.88
N LEU A 197 11.92 -2.48 -17.16
CA LEU A 197 10.92 -1.97 -18.06
C LEU A 197 11.24 -2.32 -19.52
N THR A 198 10.18 -2.64 -20.29
CA THR A 198 10.30 -2.60 -21.75
C THR A 198 10.59 -1.18 -22.23
N ARG A 199 11.00 -1.01 -23.49
CA ARG A 199 11.37 0.30 -24.03
C ARG A 199 10.28 1.37 -23.86
N THR A 200 9.02 0.99 -23.84
CA THR A 200 7.87 1.87 -23.64
C THR A 200 7.20 1.64 -22.29
N GLY A 201 7.88 0.92 -21.41
CA GLY A 201 7.36 0.56 -20.10
C GLY A 201 7.30 1.75 -19.16
N ILE A 202 6.44 1.64 -18.16
CA ILE A 202 6.14 2.70 -17.18
C ILE A 202 6.32 2.13 -15.77
N LEU A 203 7.04 2.85 -14.92
CA LEU A 203 7.03 2.62 -13.48
C LEU A 203 6.09 3.65 -12.83
N VAL A 204 5.10 3.16 -12.10
CA VAL A 204 4.26 3.99 -11.22
C VAL A 204 4.61 3.63 -9.79
N LEU A 205 5.07 4.60 -9.04
CA LEU A 205 5.39 4.42 -7.62
C LEU A 205 4.75 5.51 -6.77
N THR A 206 4.72 5.31 -5.45
CA THR A 206 4.24 6.33 -4.52
C THR A 206 5.30 6.69 -3.49
N LEU A 207 5.32 7.97 -3.11
CA LEU A 207 6.20 8.54 -2.09
C LEU A 207 5.36 9.27 -1.04
N HIS A 208 5.98 9.69 0.05
CA HIS A 208 5.43 10.78 0.84
C HIS A 208 5.62 12.11 0.09
N GLU A 209 4.84 13.14 0.45
CA GLU A 209 5.03 14.48 -0.12
C GLU A 209 6.47 14.93 0.06
N PHE A 210 7.05 15.53 -0.99
CA PHE A 210 8.42 16.02 -0.95
C PHE A 210 8.65 17.01 0.19
N GLN A 211 9.77 16.84 0.89
CA GLN A 211 10.19 17.65 2.02
C GLN A 211 11.41 18.49 1.64
N SER A 212 11.75 19.46 2.49
CA SER A 212 12.99 20.27 2.32
C SER A 212 14.26 19.48 2.63
N GLN A 213 14.17 18.47 3.50
CA GLN A 213 15.29 17.60 3.85
C GLN A 213 15.63 16.68 2.68
N ARG A 214 16.94 16.56 2.34
CA ARG A 214 17.37 15.75 1.19
C ARG A 214 16.84 14.32 1.27
N PHE A 215 17.12 13.63 2.39
CA PHE A 215 16.63 12.28 2.66
C PHE A 215 16.59 12.07 4.18
N ALA A 216 15.51 11.47 4.66
CA ALA A 216 15.34 11.07 6.06
C ALA A 216 14.71 9.69 6.11
N PHE A 217 15.35 8.80 6.86
CA PHE A 217 14.81 7.50 7.21
C PHE A 217 14.53 7.48 8.72
N HIS A 218 13.29 7.22 9.10
CA HIS A 218 12.85 7.09 10.48
C HIS A 218 12.49 5.63 10.73
N PRO A 219 13.39 4.82 11.33
CA PRO A 219 13.12 3.41 11.57
C PRO A 219 11.93 3.25 12.50
N TYR A 220 11.12 2.22 12.29
CA TYR A 220 10.07 1.88 13.22
C TYR A 220 10.67 1.29 14.50
N THR A 221 10.30 1.89 15.62
CA THR A 221 10.72 1.47 16.97
C THR A 221 9.67 0.55 17.60
N GLU A 222 10.03 -0.06 18.74
CA GLU A 222 9.08 -0.88 19.53
C GLU A 222 7.78 -0.15 19.90
N GLU A 223 7.86 1.16 20.01
CA GLU A 223 6.70 2.00 20.32
C GLU A 223 5.81 2.30 19.11
N SER A 224 6.28 2.01 17.88
CA SER A 224 5.47 2.26 16.69
C SER A 224 4.37 1.21 16.57
N ALA A 225 3.13 1.66 16.34
CA ALA A 225 1.96 0.80 16.18
C ALA A 225 2.07 -0.17 14.98
N LEU A 226 2.99 0.08 14.07
CA LEU A 226 3.21 -0.72 12.85
C LEU A 226 4.11 -1.93 13.11
N ARG A 227 4.96 -1.89 14.14
CA ARG A 227 5.90 -2.97 14.46
C ARG A 227 5.22 -4.32 14.77
N GLU A 228 4.08 -4.31 15.44
CA GLU A 228 3.33 -5.53 15.77
C GLU A 228 2.78 -6.26 14.54
N LEU A 229 2.88 -5.64 13.36
CA LEU A 229 2.37 -6.18 12.09
C LEU A 229 3.48 -6.73 11.19
N GLU A 230 4.75 -6.63 11.61
CA GLU A 230 5.90 -6.85 10.72
C GLU A 230 6.82 -7.98 11.20
N ASP A 231 6.38 -9.22 11.00
CA ASP A 231 7.21 -10.41 11.24
C ASP A 231 8.29 -10.64 10.15
N VAL A 232 8.51 -9.70 9.20
CA VAL A 232 9.22 -10.02 7.95
C VAL A 232 10.45 -9.19 7.68
N LEU A 233 10.53 -7.98 8.21
CA LEU A 233 11.65 -7.07 7.94
C LEU A 233 12.38 -6.75 9.25
N SER A 234 13.71 -6.80 9.25
CA SER A 234 14.49 -6.43 10.42
C SER A 234 14.28 -4.94 10.75
N GLU A 235 14.35 -4.59 12.02
CA GLU A 235 14.14 -3.23 12.54
C GLU A 235 14.98 -2.16 11.85
N ASP A 236 16.16 -2.54 11.37
CA ASP A 236 17.12 -1.63 10.74
C ASP A 236 16.76 -1.32 9.27
N ILE A 237 15.80 -2.05 8.68
CA ILE A 237 15.51 -2.00 7.24
C ILE A 237 14.11 -1.39 6.96
N TYR A 238 13.26 -1.25 7.98
CA TYR A 238 11.90 -0.77 7.76
C TYR A 238 11.59 0.48 8.60
N GLY A 239 11.05 1.50 7.92
CA GLY A 239 10.75 2.79 8.55
C GLY A 239 9.90 3.67 7.66
N SER A 240 9.81 4.95 7.99
CA SER A 240 9.21 5.97 7.13
C SER A 240 10.30 6.79 6.44
N VAL A 241 10.19 6.93 5.13
CA VAL A 241 11.10 7.71 4.29
C VAL A 241 10.46 9.01 3.86
N TYR A 242 11.20 10.09 4.05
CA TYR A 242 10.89 11.40 3.51
C TYR A 242 12.09 11.88 2.71
N CYS A 243 11.86 12.45 1.52
CA CYS A 243 12.92 12.98 0.69
C CYS A 243 12.53 14.29 0.03
N SER A 244 13.54 15.00 -0.48
CA SER A 244 13.33 16.17 -1.32
C SER A 244 13.15 15.77 -2.77
N GLU A 245 12.56 16.67 -3.57
CA GLU A 245 12.48 16.47 -5.00
C GLU A 245 13.88 16.47 -5.66
N SER A 246 14.85 17.19 -5.08
CA SER A 246 16.25 17.15 -5.58
C SER A 246 16.87 15.78 -5.40
N PHE A 247 16.67 15.12 -4.24
CA PHE A 247 17.11 13.74 -4.03
C PHE A 247 16.48 12.79 -5.05
N TRP A 248 15.16 12.90 -5.25
CA TRP A 248 14.46 12.08 -6.24
C TRP A 248 15.07 12.25 -7.65
N ARG A 249 15.34 13.50 -8.07
CA ARG A 249 15.97 13.79 -9.36
C ARG A 249 17.40 13.24 -9.46
N GLU A 250 18.18 13.34 -8.39
CA GLU A 250 19.51 12.74 -8.29
C GLU A 250 19.44 11.22 -8.45
N ALA A 251 18.57 10.54 -7.68
CA ALA A 251 18.37 9.10 -7.72
C ALA A 251 17.96 8.63 -9.13
N LEU A 252 17.03 9.35 -9.77
CA LEU A 252 16.55 9.01 -11.11
C LEU A 252 17.65 9.22 -12.16
N SER A 253 18.45 10.30 -12.06
CA SER A 253 19.54 10.59 -13.00
C SER A 253 20.74 9.66 -12.86
N ALA A 254 20.86 8.95 -11.74
CA ALA A 254 21.90 7.95 -11.51
C ALA A 254 21.61 6.61 -12.20
N VAL A 255 20.38 6.40 -12.68
CA VAL A 255 20.00 5.20 -13.43
C VAL A 255 20.35 5.38 -14.91
N ASP A 256 20.96 4.36 -15.53
CA ASP A 256 21.29 4.38 -16.95
C ASP A 256 20.05 4.66 -17.82
N GLY A 257 20.20 5.51 -18.81
CA GLY A 257 19.13 5.92 -19.70
C GLY A 257 18.70 7.38 -19.48
N SER A 258 17.70 7.80 -20.23
CA SER A 258 17.02 9.08 -20.04
C SER A 258 15.64 8.82 -19.46
N TRP A 259 15.38 9.32 -18.26
CA TRP A 259 14.13 9.12 -17.55
C TRP A 259 13.44 10.44 -17.26
N THR A 260 12.15 10.48 -17.46
CA THR A 260 11.28 11.59 -17.08
C THR A 260 10.22 11.11 -16.09
N TYR A 261 9.65 12.03 -15.31
CA TYR A 261 8.56 11.70 -14.42
C TYR A 261 7.49 12.79 -14.38
N ASP A 262 6.27 12.37 -14.16
CA ASP A 262 5.12 13.22 -13.87
C ASP A 262 4.59 12.89 -12.48
N ILE A 263 4.05 13.89 -11.77
CA ILE A 263 3.36 13.71 -10.49
C ILE A 263 1.87 13.87 -10.77
N LEU A 264 1.08 12.84 -10.43
CA LEU A 264 -0.37 12.93 -10.60
C LEU A 264 -0.99 13.80 -9.50
N PRO A 265 -2.12 14.47 -9.80
CA PRO A 265 -2.84 15.27 -8.82
C PRO A 265 -3.49 14.41 -7.72
N GLU A 266 -3.82 13.17 -8.02
CA GLU A 266 -4.42 12.23 -7.07
C GLU A 266 -3.38 11.68 -6.09
N ARG A 267 -3.90 11.07 -5.01
CA ARG A 267 -3.06 10.53 -3.93
C ARG A 267 -3.45 9.10 -3.63
N PHE A 268 -2.46 8.19 -3.62
CA PHE A 268 -2.64 6.83 -3.15
C PHE A 268 -2.98 6.82 -1.65
N GLY A 269 -4.09 6.18 -1.30
CA GLY A 269 -4.59 6.17 0.08
C GLY A 269 -4.84 7.58 0.64
N GLY A 270 -5.11 8.57 -0.22
CA GLY A 270 -5.40 9.94 0.16
C GLY A 270 -4.18 10.79 0.58
N THR A 271 -2.98 10.22 0.64
CA THR A 271 -1.79 10.90 1.21
C THR A 271 -0.55 10.88 0.34
N GLN A 272 -0.31 9.83 -0.43
CA GLN A 272 0.94 9.62 -1.15
C GLN A 272 0.81 10.03 -2.63
N PRO A 273 1.60 10.99 -3.15
CA PRO A 273 1.63 11.31 -4.57
C PRO A 273 2.04 10.09 -5.40
N TYR A 274 1.40 9.92 -6.56
CA TYR A 274 1.86 8.99 -7.58
C TYR A 274 2.93 9.67 -8.44
N LEU A 275 4.05 8.99 -8.62
CA LEU A 275 5.07 9.36 -9.59
C LEU A 275 5.02 8.37 -10.76
N VAL A 276 4.89 8.90 -11.96
CA VAL A 276 4.85 8.13 -13.21
C VAL A 276 6.16 8.34 -13.95
N VAL A 277 7.00 7.32 -13.97
CA VAL A 277 8.34 7.35 -14.56
C VAL A 277 8.34 6.61 -15.90
N LYS A 278 8.90 7.23 -16.93
CA LYS A 278 8.97 6.68 -18.29
C LYS A 278 10.28 7.08 -18.97
N ALA A 279 10.69 6.34 -19.98
CA ALA A 279 11.81 6.73 -20.83
C ALA A 279 11.53 8.10 -21.50
N GLY A 280 12.54 8.99 -21.47
CA GLY A 280 12.50 10.33 -22.08
C GLY A 280 12.74 10.31 -23.59
#